data_0b1cdf69fad31d44a49a596039267039
#
_entry.id   0b1cdf69fad31d44a49a596039267039
#
_cell.length_a   1.000
_cell.length_b   1.000
_cell.length_c   1.000
_cell.angle_alpha   90.00
_cell.angle_beta   90.00
_cell.angle_gamma   90.00
#
_symmetry.space_group_name_H-M   'P 1'
#
loop_
_entity.id
_entity.type
_entity.pdbx_description
1 polymer ?
#
loop_
_entity_poly.entity_id
_entity_poly.type
_entity_poly.pdbx_seq_one_letter_code
_entity_poly.pdbx_strand_id
1 'polypeptide(L)' 'MTATDTDPRAVAWAKYPNDALAIDDDIPATRCSSRKCQMPVWRGVTRAKGVPTVFDIKPNGERTGTNHWRTCLDRERFKR' A
#
# COMPACT_ATOMS: atom_id res chain seq x y z
N MET A 1 16.36 -8.26 18.11
CA MET A 1 15.94 -7.90 17.42
C MET A 1 15.78 -8.34 16.42
N THR A 2 15.26 -8.17 15.87
CA THR A 2 15.09 -8.97 14.90
C THR A 2 15.09 -8.26 13.68
N ALA A 3 15.82 -8.68 12.83
CA ALA A 3 15.95 -8.12 11.56
C ALA A 3 14.78 -8.40 10.70
N THR A 4 13.86 -9.06 11.24
CA THR A 4 12.72 -9.42 10.45
C THR A 4 11.89 -8.24 10.03
N ASP A 5 12.17 -7.11 10.61
CA ASP A 5 11.37 -5.96 10.27
C ASP A 5 11.84 -5.27 9.02
N THR A 6 12.82 -5.84 8.36
CA THR A 6 13.35 -5.23 7.17
C THR A 6 12.52 -5.64 5.97
N ASP A 7 11.40 -4.99 5.80
CA ASP A 7 10.57 -5.20 4.61
C ASP A 7 11.06 -4.20 3.56
N PRO A 8 11.37 -4.66 2.35
CA PRO A 8 11.84 -3.74 1.31
C PRO A 8 10.85 -2.63 1.00
N ARG A 9 9.58 -2.83 1.35
CA ARG A 9 8.59 -1.78 1.15
C ARG A 9 8.65 -0.69 2.22
N ALA A 10 9.36 -0.95 3.32
CA ALA A 10 9.37 -0.03 4.45
C ALA A 10 9.90 1.35 4.07
N VAL A 11 10.84 1.40 3.14
CA VAL A 11 11.38 2.67 2.66
C VAL A 11 10.29 3.51 2.03
N ALA A 12 9.45 2.89 1.19
CA ALA A 12 8.37 3.60 0.54
C ALA A 12 7.32 4.06 1.56
N TRP A 13 7.04 3.25 2.57
CA TRP A 13 6.08 3.64 3.60
C TRP A 13 6.55 4.86 4.37
N ALA A 14 7.84 4.93 4.65
CA ALA A 14 8.41 6.07 5.36
C ALA A 14 8.47 7.31 4.47
N LYS A 15 8.73 7.10 3.17
CA LYS A 15 8.92 8.22 2.25
C LYS A 15 7.59 8.80 1.78
N TYR A 16 6.56 7.97 1.66
CA TYR A 16 5.27 8.41 1.13
C TYR A 16 4.12 8.06 2.07
N PRO A 17 4.18 8.53 3.33
CA PRO A 17 3.16 8.12 4.31
C PRO A 17 1.80 8.76 4.09
N ASN A 18 1.71 9.78 3.25
CA ASN A 18 0.50 10.57 3.09
C ASN A 18 -0.03 10.60 1.67
N ASP A 19 0.17 9.53 0.91
CA ASP A 19 -0.46 9.42 -0.39
C ASP A 19 -1.98 9.33 -0.24
N ALA A 20 -2.44 8.70 0.83
CA ALA A 20 -3.87 8.60 1.12
C ALA A 20 -4.34 9.86 1.84
N LEU A 21 -5.57 10.27 1.55
CA LEU A 21 -6.16 11.42 2.23
C LEU A 21 -6.31 11.15 3.72
N ALA A 22 -6.73 9.95 4.07
CA ALA A 22 -6.87 9.54 5.47
C ALA A 22 -6.80 8.01 5.52
N ILE A 23 -6.47 7.47 6.68
CA ILE A 23 -6.45 6.04 6.89
C ILE A 23 -7.77 5.65 7.54
N ASP A 24 -8.48 4.72 6.90
CA ASP A 24 -9.80 4.29 7.37
C ASP A 24 -9.76 2.81 7.70
N ASP A 25 -9.84 2.49 8.98
CA ASP A 25 -9.77 1.12 9.44
C ASP A 25 -11.10 0.37 9.28
N ASP A 26 -12.17 1.08 8.94
CA ASP A 26 -13.46 0.45 8.75
C ASP A 26 -13.60 -0.18 7.36
N ILE A 27 -12.72 0.16 6.46
CA ILE A 27 -12.76 -0.41 5.11
C ILE A 27 -12.12 -1.79 5.16
N PRO A 28 -12.81 -2.84 4.68
CA PRO A 28 -12.22 -4.18 4.71
C PRO A 28 -10.95 -4.25 3.89
N ALA A 29 -9.95 -4.96 4.43
CA ALA A 29 -8.72 -5.21 3.70
C ALA A 29 -8.99 -6.17 2.57
N THR A 30 -8.21 -6.05 1.49
CA THR A 30 -8.30 -6.94 0.36
C THR A 30 -6.88 -7.27 -0.09
N ARG A 31 -6.74 -7.85 -1.26
CA ARG A 31 -5.43 -8.18 -1.80
C ARG A 31 -5.27 -7.55 -3.18
N CYS A 32 -4.02 -7.27 -3.54
CA CYS A 32 -3.71 -6.81 -4.87
C CYS A 32 -4.24 -7.81 -5.89
N SER A 33 -4.83 -7.32 -6.96
CA SER A 33 -5.44 -8.19 -7.96
C SER A 33 -4.39 -8.91 -8.82
N SER A 34 -3.14 -8.50 -8.75
CA SER A 34 -2.09 -9.15 -9.52
C SER A 34 -1.72 -10.49 -8.92
N ARG A 35 -1.63 -11.51 -9.76
CA ARG A 35 -1.20 -12.83 -9.30
C ARG A 35 0.24 -12.83 -8.83
N LYS A 36 1.04 -11.91 -9.34
CA LYS A 36 2.45 -11.82 -8.95
C LYS A 36 2.63 -11.18 -7.59
N CYS A 37 1.68 -10.38 -7.17
CA CYS A 37 1.83 -9.60 -5.96
C CYS A 37 0.98 -10.13 -4.81
N GLN A 38 -0.33 -10.00 -4.92
CA GLN A 38 -1.31 -10.46 -3.93
C GLN A 38 -1.03 -10.00 -2.50
N MET A 39 -0.36 -8.86 -2.36
CA MET A 39 -0.09 -8.31 -1.04
C MET A 39 -1.38 -7.72 -0.46
N PRO A 40 -1.50 -7.70 0.87
CA PRO A 40 -2.68 -7.09 1.48
C PRO A 40 -2.70 -5.59 1.24
N VAL A 41 -3.87 -5.07 0.91
CA VAL A 41 -4.06 -3.65 0.64
C VAL A 41 -5.42 -3.24 1.16
N TRP A 42 -5.65 -1.93 1.25
CA TRP A 42 -6.96 -1.38 1.60
C TRP A 42 -7.29 -0.27 0.61
N ARG A 43 -8.56 -0.08 0.35
CA ARG A 43 -8.99 0.90 -0.64
C ARG A 43 -9.29 2.23 0.02
N GLY A 44 -8.67 3.29 -0.47
CA GLY A 44 -8.91 4.64 0.01
C GLY A 44 -8.92 5.60 -1.15
N VAL A 45 -8.74 6.87 -0.86
CA VAL A 45 -8.64 7.90 -1.89
C VAL A 45 -7.33 8.64 -1.77
N THR A 46 -6.79 9.09 -2.89
CA THR A 46 -5.54 9.81 -2.89
C THR A 46 -5.73 11.23 -2.37
N ARG A 47 -4.73 11.72 -1.65
CA ARG A 47 -4.76 13.08 -1.16
C ARG A 47 -4.65 14.08 -2.30
N ALA A 48 -3.88 13.74 -3.30
CA ALA A 48 -3.59 14.68 -4.38
C ALA A 48 -4.78 14.91 -5.29
N LYS A 49 -5.51 13.84 -5.63
CA LYS A 49 -6.57 13.95 -6.62
C LYS A 49 -7.93 13.45 -6.16
N GLY A 50 -8.00 12.87 -4.98
CA GLY A 50 -9.27 12.36 -4.47
C GLY A 50 -9.82 11.19 -5.25
N VAL A 51 -8.96 10.41 -5.91
CA VAL A 51 -9.40 9.27 -6.71
C VAL A 51 -9.22 7.98 -5.93
N PRO A 52 -10.11 7.01 -6.13
CA PRO A 52 -9.98 5.72 -5.44
C PRO A 52 -8.74 4.98 -5.89
N THR A 53 -8.02 4.43 -4.92
CA THR A 53 -6.89 3.56 -5.22
C THR A 53 -6.63 2.67 -4.01
N VAL A 54 -5.64 1.79 -4.11
CA VAL A 54 -5.30 0.88 -3.02
C VAL A 54 -4.00 1.32 -2.38
N PHE A 55 -3.92 1.10 -1.07
CA PHE A 55 -2.77 1.49 -0.27
C PHE A 55 -2.26 0.28 0.48
N ASP A 56 -0.98 0.27 0.85
CA ASP A 56 -0.35 -0.87 1.47
C ASP A 56 -0.84 -1.12 2.88
N ILE A 57 -0.76 -2.39 3.28
CA ILE A 57 -0.92 -2.81 4.67
C ILE A 57 0.38 -3.50 5.07
N LYS A 58 0.91 -3.13 6.22
CA LYS A 58 2.14 -3.73 6.74
C LYS A 58 1.91 -5.19 7.12
N PRO A 59 2.98 -5.98 7.21
CA PRO A 59 2.83 -7.38 7.60
C PRO A 59 2.14 -7.57 8.95
N ASN A 60 2.24 -6.60 9.84
CA ASN A 60 1.58 -6.69 11.14
C ASN A 60 0.11 -6.28 11.10
N GLY A 61 -0.40 -5.94 9.91
CA GLY A 61 -1.80 -5.55 9.76
C GLY A 61 -2.06 -4.06 9.84
N GLU A 62 -1.03 -3.29 10.13
CA GLU A 62 -1.18 -1.83 10.24
C GLU A 62 -1.32 -1.23 8.84
N ARG A 63 -2.29 -0.36 8.67
CA ARG A 63 -2.53 0.28 7.38
C ARG A 63 -1.60 1.45 7.17
N THR A 64 -1.10 1.59 5.94
CA THR A 64 -0.26 2.73 5.59
C THR A 64 -1.01 3.65 4.64
N GLY A 65 -0.52 4.88 4.51
CA GLY A 65 -1.03 5.80 3.52
C GLY A 65 -0.24 5.79 2.23
N THR A 66 0.56 4.76 2.00
CA THR A 66 1.41 4.68 0.82
C THR A 66 0.67 3.98 -0.31
N ASN A 67 0.62 4.63 -1.46
CA ASN A 67 -0.04 4.07 -2.63
C ASN A 67 0.63 2.75 -3.00
N HIS A 68 -0.18 1.69 -3.14
CA HIS A 68 0.35 0.36 -3.39
C HIS A 68 1.14 0.25 -4.69
N TRP A 69 0.81 1.04 -5.71
CA TRP A 69 1.55 0.94 -6.95
C TRP A 69 3.04 1.23 -6.78
N ARG A 70 3.43 1.91 -5.70
CA ARG A 70 4.83 2.19 -5.42
C ARG A 70 5.58 0.95 -4.96
N THR A 71 4.86 -0.04 -4.44
CA THR A 71 5.45 -1.23 -3.83
C THR A 71 4.97 -2.53 -4.45
N CYS A 72 4.06 -2.47 -5.40
CA CYS A 72 3.50 -3.66 -6.02
C CYS A 72 4.58 -4.45 -6.72
N LEU A 73 4.59 -5.76 -6.49
CA LEU A 73 5.58 -6.64 -7.13
C LEU A 73 5.36 -6.73 -8.63
N ASP A 74 4.18 -6.33 -9.10
CA ASP A 74 3.86 -6.34 -10.52
C ASP A 74 3.63 -4.92 -11.00
N ARG A 75 4.60 -4.04 -10.68
CA ARG A 75 4.43 -2.62 -10.99
C ARG A 75 4.34 -2.32 -12.47
N GLU A 76 4.85 -3.22 -13.28
CA GLU A 76 4.86 -2.96 -14.72
C GLU A 76 3.46 -2.86 -15.30
N ARG A 77 2.48 -3.46 -14.63
CA ARG A 77 1.10 -3.35 -15.11
C ARG A 77 0.57 -1.92 -15.02
N PHE A 78 1.21 -1.07 -14.24
CA PHE A 78 0.80 0.33 -14.10
C PHE A 78 1.52 1.26 -15.06
N LYS A 79 2.51 0.74 -15.78
CA LYS A 79 3.22 1.57 -16.75
C LYS A 79 2.48 1.60 -18.07
N ARG A 80 2.53 2.70 -18.72
CA ARG A 80 1.89 2.85 -20.03
C ARG A 80 2.79 3.61 -20.96
#